data_f65b2dba5a4976a5fbb0de78a5b8485c
#
_entry.id   f65b2dba5a4976a5fbb0de78a5b8485c
#
_cell.length_a   1.000
_cell.length_b   1.000
_cell.length_c   1.000
_cell.angle_alpha   90.00
_cell.angle_beta   90.00
_cell.angle_gamma   90.00
#
_symmetry.space_group_name_H-M   'P 1'
#
loop_
_entity.id
_entity.type
_entity.pdbx_description
1 polymer ?
#
loop_
_entity_poly.entity_id
_entity_poly.type
_entity_poly.pdbx_seq_one_letter_code
_entity_poly.pdbx_strand_id
1 'polypeptide(L)'
;MITSTSSEASNLKANYNLGYVWLVSAVAALGGLLFGWDWVVIGGAKAFFEPFFGIAKDVVVDGKAVIVTDENLSGWANSCALLGCLVGSLVTGVLSDKLGRRRLLIFAGFLFAMSSVLTGWANHFNGFIFWRILGGGAIGMASNLSPLYIAEIAPAQMRGRLVTLNQVAIVFGVLAAQFQNMIVAQQVPDGATAAMIVKSWNGQMGWRWMFTLVAAPSLLLFIAAMFVPESPRWLVKSGRTDAAKRVLARIGGEAYAAAETDNIRQTIAAEEVAQVRLGDLFAPRLFKILLVGCGLAILQQWSGINVLFNYADNIFKQAGFGVNTTLMFIVITGVVNAAFTFIALGTVDRWGRRKLMLLGCAGIALAHLLTGLAYAMHLKGMAVLVFVLAAIGCYAMSLAPITWVVISEIFPNRIRGTAISVAVSALWIGCFILTYTFPWLEKTIGTGNTFWLYAAVCVAGFVFIFLKLPETKNKSLEQIERELTD
;
A
#
# COMPACT_ATOMS: atom_id res chain seq x y z
N MET A 1 -19.80 -23.25 -36.07
CA MET A 1 -20.71 -22.09 -36.04
C MET A 1 -20.89 -21.64 -34.54
N ILE A 2 -19.80 -21.25 -33.87
CA ILE A 2 -19.83 -20.73 -32.48
C ILE A 2 -18.72 -19.66 -32.37
N THR A 3 -18.85 -18.57 -33.14
CA THR A 3 -17.87 -17.45 -33.06
C THR A 3 -18.49 -16.06 -33.21
N SER A 4 -19.82 -15.91 -33.10
CA SER A 4 -20.47 -14.60 -33.32
C SER A 4 -21.10 -13.94 -32.10
N THR A 5 -21.16 -14.59 -30.94
CA THR A 5 -21.91 -14.05 -29.79
C THR A 5 -21.06 -13.16 -28.84
N SER A 6 -19.72 -13.27 -28.85
CA SER A 6 -18.86 -12.42 -28.01
C SER A 6 -18.62 -11.01 -28.58
N SER A 7 -18.84 -10.81 -29.87
CA SER A 7 -18.69 -9.50 -30.55
C SER A 7 -19.93 -8.60 -30.40
N GLU A 8 -21.12 -9.17 -30.22
CA GLU A 8 -22.36 -8.39 -30.10
C GLU A 8 -22.53 -7.73 -28.74
N ALA A 9 -22.05 -8.35 -27.67
CA ALA A 9 -22.10 -7.75 -26.33
C ALA A 9 -21.23 -6.48 -26.19
N SER A 10 -20.18 -6.33 -27.01
CA SER A 10 -19.31 -5.15 -27.00
C SER A 10 -19.92 -3.93 -27.73
N ASN A 11 -20.96 -4.12 -28.54
CA ASN A 11 -21.56 -3.08 -29.37
C ASN A 11 -22.89 -2.51 -28.82
N LEU A 12 -23.41 -3.03 -27.71
CA LEU A 12 -24.50 -2.39 -27.00
C LEU A 12 -23.96 -1.07 -26.45
N LYS A 13 -24.37 0.08 -27.02
CA LYS A 13 -24.19 1.40 -26.41
C LYS A 13 -25.01 1.46 -25.12
N ALA A 14 -24.54 0.78 -24.09
CA ALA A 14 -25.19 0.81 -22.79
C ALA A 14 -25.07 2.25 -22.26
N ASN A 15 -26.22 2.84 -21.94
CA ASN A 15 -26.24 4.15 -21.32
C ASN A 15 -25.95 3.96 -19.83
N TYR A 16 -24.65 3.95 -19.48
CA TYR A 16 -24.23 3.69 -18.10
C TYR A 16 -24.66 4.83 -17.17
N ASN A 17 -25.18 4.48 -16.01
CA ASN A 17 -25.39 5.41 -14.92
C ASN A 17 -24.04 5.75 -14.27
N LEU A 18 -23.31 6.67 -14.91
CA LEU A 18 -21.96 7.04 -14.49
C LEU A 18 -21.93 7.54 -13.04
N GLY A 19 -22.92 8.35 -12.62
CA GLY A 19 -22.98 8.87 -11.25
C GLY A 19 -23.02 7.72 -10.21
N TYR A 20 -23.84 6.70 -10.47
CA TYR A 20 -23.95 5.54 -9.59
C TYR A 20 -22.64 4.72 -9.55
N VAL A 21 -22.03 4.46 -10.70
CA VAL A 21 -20.78 3.70 -10.80
C VAL A 21 -19.64 4.43 -10.09
N TRP A 22 -19.52 5.75 -10.30
CA TRP A 22 -18.51 6.55 -9.62
C TRP A 22 -18.72 6.60 -8.11
N LEU A 23 -19.96 6.77 -7.65
CA LEU A 23 -20.29 6.80 -6.21
C LEU A 23 -19.90 5.48 -5.54
N VAL A 24 -20.32 4.34 -6.12
CA VAL A 24 -20.01 3.01 -5.55
C VAL A 24 -18.50 2.74 -5.55
N SER A 25 -17.80 3.12 -6.62
CA SER A 25 -16.36 3.00 -6.72
C SER A 25 -15.63 3.91 -5.73
N ALA A 26 -16.12 5.13 -5.50
CA ALA A 26 -15.55 6.07 -4.52
C ALA A 26 -15.70 5.54 -3.09
N VAL A 27 -16.85 4.94 -2.74
CA VAL A 27 -17.03 4.30 -1.44
C VAL A 27 -16.02 3.17 -1.24
N ALA A 28 -15.81 2.32 -2.24
CA ALA A 28 -14.81 1.26 -2.14
C ALA A 28 -13.38 1.83 -2.05
N ALA A 29 -13.08 2.91 -2.76
CA ALA A 29 -11.78 3.58 -2.74
C ALA A 29 -11.45 4.21 -1.37
N LEU A 30 -12.44 4.45 -0.49
CA LEU A 30 -12.18 4.82 0.90
C LEU A 30 -11.32 3.78 1.64
N GLY A 31 -11.42 2.49 1.28
CA GLY A 31 -10.52 1.47 1.82
C GLY A 31 -9.07 1.69 1.42
N GLY A 32 -8.82 2.16 0.17
CA GLY A 32 -7.50 2.60 -0.26
C GLY A 32 -7.02 3.84 0.49
N LEU A 33 -7.90 4.83 0.68
CA LEU A 33 -7.58 6.04 1.46
C LEU A 33 -7.18 5.68 2.90
N LEU A 34 -7.90 4.78 3.56
CA LEU A 34 -7.60 4.31 4.91
C LEU A 34 -6.29 3.53 4.96
N PHE A 35 -6.03 2.71 3.94
CA PHE A 35 -4.73 2.04 3.81
C PHE A 35 -3.58 3.07 3.84
N GLY A 36 -3.63 4.09 2.98
CA GLY A 36 -2.60 5.13 2.94
C GLY A 36 -2.50 5.92 4.25
N TRP A 37 -3.63 6.23 4.88
CA TRP A 37 -3.70 7.03 6.10
C TRP A 37 -3.12 6.31 7.31
N ASP A 38 -3.60 5.11 7.62
CA ASP A 38 -3.15 4.35 8.79
C ASP A 38 -1.70 3.86 8.64
N TRP A 39 -1.26 3.65 7.38
CA TRP A 39 0.10 3.26 7.07
C TRP A 39 1.15 4.30 7.53
N VAL A 40 0.89 5.59 7.33
CA VAL A 40 1.89 6.66 7.50
C VAL A 40 1.67 7.48 8.77
N VAL A 41 0.49 7.39 9.40
CA VAL A 41 0.18 8.14 10.63
C VAL A 41 1.23 7.90 11.72
N ILE A 42 1.77 6.69 11.80
CA ILE A 42 2.78 6.31 12.80
C ILE A 42 4.07 7.11 12.66
N GLY A 43 4.49 7.45 11.43
CA GLY A 43 5.74 8.17 11.18
C GLY A 43 5.77 9.57 11.82
N GLY A 44 4.66 10.30 11.82
CA GLY A 44 4.58 11.59 12.49
C GLY A 44 4.28 11.51 13.99
N ALA A 45 3.62 10.44 14.45
CA ALA A 45 3.30 10.24 15.86
C ALA A 45 4.50 9.69 16.67
N LYS A 46 5.47 9.08 16.01
CA LYS A 46 6.60 8.35 16.58
C LYS A 46 7.39 9.18 17.60
N ALA A 47 7.71 10.41 17.27
CA ALA A 47 8.46 11.32 18.14
C ALA A 47 7.79 11.54 19.51
N PHE A 48 6.51 11.22 19.64
CA PHE A 48 5.69 11.51 20.82
C PHE A 48 5.29 10.24 21.58
N PHE A 49 4.90 9.15 20.91
CA PHE A 49 4.52 7.92 21.60
C PHE A 49 5.74 7.11 22.10
N GLU A 50 6.89 7.17 21.42
CA GLU A 50 8.07 6.43 21.88
C GLU A 50 8.56 6.90 23.27
N PRO A 51 8.69 8.21 23.54
CA PRO A 51 8.96 8.68 24.89
C PRO A 51 7.86 8.30 25.89
N PHE A 52 6.58 8.38 25.49
CA PHE A 52 5.45 8.03 26.35
C PHE A 52 5.50 6.58 26.85
N PHE A 53 5.82 5.63 25.97
CA PHE A 53 5.97 4.21 26.34
C PHE A 53 7.36 3.86 26.90
N GLY A 54 8.25 4.85 27.05
CA GLY A 54 9.61 4.64 27.54
C GLY A 54 10.53 3.89 26.56
N ILE A 55 10.19 3.92 25.26
CA ILE A 55 11.03 3.39 24.18
C ILE A 55 12.21 4.34 23.93
N ALA A 56 11.95 5.64 23.95
CA ALA A 56 12.95 6.70 23.86
C ALA A 56 13.11 7.36 25.24
N LYS A 57 14.37 7.46 25.73
CA LYS A 57 14.71 7.96 27.06
C LYS A 57 15.88 8.94 27.00
N ASP A 58 15.92 9.86 27.96
CA ASP A 58 17.06 10.73 28.13
C ASP A 58 18.22 9.99 28.80
N VAL A 59 19.39 10.03 28.19
CA VAL A 59 20.67 9.53 28.72
C VAL A 59 21.65 10.69 28.74
N VAL A 60 22.38 10.85 29.83
CA VAL A 60 23.39 11.90 29.92
C VAL A 60 24.70 11.39 29.31
N VAL A 61 25.12 12.03 28.20
CA VAL A 61 26.38 11.77 27.51
C VAL A 61 27.15 13.09 27.50
N ASP A 62 28.37 13.11 28.04
CA ASP A 62 29.23 14.30 28.14
C ASP A 62 28.51 15.52 28.76
N GLY A 63 27.70 15.28 29.81
CA GLY A 63 26.97 16.34 30.53
C GLY A 63 25.75 16.90 29.79
N LYS A 64 25.39 16.36 28.61
CA LYS A 64 24.18 16.73 27.84
C LYS A 64 23.17 15.59 27.83
N ALA A 65 21.91 15.92 27.97
CA ALA A 65 20.83 14.95 27.80
C ALA A 65 20.68 14.64 26.30
N VAL A 66 20.80 13.36 25.93
CA VAL A 66 20.61 12.85 24.57
C VAL A 66 19.48 11.82 24.62
N ILE A 67 18.56 11.90 23.68
CA ILE A 67 17.48 10.91 23.56
C ILE A 67 18.04 9.63 22.94
N VAL A 68 17.99 8.52 23.69
CA VAL A 68 18.36 7.18 23.22
C VAL A 68 17.12 6.34 23.07
N THR A 69 16.95 5.71 21.92
CA THR A 69 15.80 4.88 21.58
C THR A 69 16.18 3.39 21.65
N ASP A 70 15.29 2.57 22.20
CA ASP A 70 15.40 1.10 22.10
C ASP A 70 14.98 0.67 20.65
N GLU A 71 15.96 0.21 19.89
CA GLU A 71 15.77 -0.12 18.47
C GLU A 71 14.80 -1.28 18.27
N ASN A 72 14.82 -2.28 19.14
CA ASN A 72 13.94 -3.44 19.04
C ASN A 72 12.48 -3.04 19.28
N LEU A 73 12.23 -2.26 20.33
CA LEU A 73 10.88 -1.79 20.64
C LEU A 73 10.37 -0.79 19.59
N SER A 74 11.23 0.11 19.11
CA SER A 74 10.90 1.04 18.02
C SER A 74 10.61 0.29 16.72
N GLY A 75 11.47 -0.65 16.32
CA GLY A 75 11.26 -1.50 15.16
C GLY A 75 9.95 -2.28 15.25
N TRP A 76 9.65 -2.86 16.43
CA TRP A 76 8.42 -3.60 16.68
C TRP A 76 7.18 -2.70 16.61
N ALA A 77 7.19 -1.52 17.23
CA ALA A 77 6.10 -0.58 17.19
C ALA A 77 5.74 -0.17 15.76
N ASN A 78 6.74 0.08 14.92
CA ASN A 78 6.55 0.52 13.54
C ASN A 78 6.18 -0.63 12.58
N SER A 79 6.58 -1.87 12.86
CA SER A 79 6.37 -3.01 11.95
C SER A 79 5.23 -3.94 12.34
N CYS A 80 4.76 -3.95 13.58
CA CYS A 80 3.78 -4.92 14.07
C CYS A 80 2.47 -4.95 13.25
N ALA A 81 2.00 -3.80 12.76
CA ALA A 81 0.82 -3.72 11.90
C ALA A 81 0.96 -4.54 10.61
N LEU A 82 2.19 -4.72 10.09
CA LEU A 82 2.46 -5.47 8.88
C LEU A 82 2.15 -6.96 9.01
N LEU A 83 2.31 -7.53 10.21
CA LEU A 83 1.84 -8.89 10.49
C LEU A 83 0.32 -8.98 10.39
N GLY A 84 -0.37 -7.95 10.89
CA GLY A 84 -1.81 -7.82 10.70
C GLY A 84 -2.18 -7.75 9.22
N CYS A 85 -1.45 -6.95 8.42
CA CYS A 85 -1.66 -6.82 6.97
C CYS A 85 -1.51 -8.16 6.25
N LEU A 86 -0.49 -8.94 6.60
CA LEU A 86 -0.29 -10.29 6.05
C LEU A 86 -1.49 -11.19 6.35
N VAL A 87 -1.87 -11.28 7.63
CA VAL A 87 -3.01 -12.12 8.04
C VAL A 87 -4.31 -11.63 7.41
N GLY A 88 -4.58 -10.33 7.45
CA GLY A 88 -5.77 -9.71 6.87
C GLY A 88 -5.90 -9.96 5.37
N SER A 89 -4.80 -9.86 4.62
CA SER A 89 -4.79 -10.13 3.18
C SER A 89 -5.07 -11.60 2.85
N LEU A 90 -4.47 -12.54 3.58
CA LEU A 90 -4.68 -13.99 3.39
C LEU A 90 -6.11 -14.40 3.75
N VAL A 91 -6.61 -13.93 4.89
CA VAL A 91 -7.97 -14.22 5.36
C VAL A 91 -9.01 -13.68 4.38
N THR A 92 -8.77 -12.49 3.83
CA THR A 92 -9.67 -11.87 2.85
C THR A 92 -9.79 -12.70 1.57
N GLY A 93 -8.69 -13.26 1.09
CA GLY A 93 -8.72 -14.14 -0.09
C GLY A 93 -9.75 -15.26 0.03
N VAL A 94 -9.83 -15.89 1.21
CA VAL A 94 -10.77 -16.99 1.48
C VAL A 94 -12.18 -16.48 1.85
N LEU A 95 -12.26 -15.48 2.71
CA LEU A 95 -13.55 -14.99 3.23
C LEU A 95 -14.34 -14.20 2.20
N SER A 96 -13.68 -13.52 1.25
CA SER A 96 -14.37 -12.73 0.22
C SER A 96 -15.29 -13.58 -0.66
N ASP A 97 -14.92 -14.82 -0.91
CA ASP A 97 -15.73 -15.78 -1.67
C ASP A 97 -16.90 -16.35 -0.87
N LYS A 98 -16.73 -16.48 0.45
CA LYS A 98 -17.78 -17.02 1.33
C LYS A 98 -18.79 -15.96 1.77
N LEU A 99 -18.33 -14.80 2.21
CA LEU A 99 -19.16 -13.78 2.86
C LEU A 99 -19.61 -12.66 1.91
N GLY A 100 -18.92 -12.48 0.77
CA GLY A 100 -19.12 -11.38 -0.16
C GLY A 100 -18.20 -10.20 0.14
N ARG A 101 -18.14 -9.29 -0.84
CA ARG A 101 -17.20 -8.16 -0.79
C ARG A 101 -17.73 -7.04 0.11
N ARG A 102 -19.02 -6.73 -0.02
CA ARG A 102 -19.66 -5.67 0.77
C ARG A 102 -19.57 -5.92 2.28
N ARG A 103 -19.88 -7.13 2.73
CA ARG A 103 -19.85 -7.46 4.17
C ARG A 103 -18.45 -7.31 4.74
N LEU A 104 -17.46 -7.73 3.99
CA LEU A 104 -16.07 -7.60 4.43
C LEU A 104 -15.58 -6.16 4.39
N LEU A 105 -16.02 -5.31 3.45
CA LEU A 105 -15.74 -3.87 3.46
C LEU A 105 -16.35 -3.18 4.70
N ILE A 106 -17.59 -3.54 5.07
CA ILE A 106 -18.23 -3.06 6.31
C ILE A 106 -17.39 -3.49 7.53
N PHE A 107 -16.99 -4.76 7.58
CA PHE A 107 -16.19 -5.28 8.69
C PHE A 107 -14.81 -4.61 8.76
N ALA A 108 -14.15 -4.41 7.62
CA ALA A 108 -12.88 -3.68 7.54
C ALA A 108 -13.03 -2.24 8.05
N GLY A 109 -14.06 -1.51 7.63
CA GLY A 109 -14.35 -0.15 8.10
C GLY A 109 -14.57 -0.08 9.62
N PHE A 110 -15.33 -1.04 10.16
CA PHE A 110 -15.52 -1.18 11.61
C PHE A 110 -14.20 -1.47 12.34
N LEU A 111 -13.42 -2.42 11.83
CA LEU A 111 -12.14 -2.81 12.42
C LEU A 111 -11.13 -1.65 12.40
N PHE A 112 -11.07 -0.89 11.31
CA PHE A 112 -10.27 0.34 11.23
C PHE A 112 -10.68 1.36 12.29
N ALA A 113 -11.97 1.67 12.39
CA ALA A 113 -12.47 2.66 13.36
C ALA A 113 -12.16 2.24 14.80
N MET A 114 -12.44 0.99 15.14
CA MET A 114 -12.20 0.44 16.46
C MET A 114 -10.70 0.43 16.80
N SER A 115 -9.86 -0.11 15.90
CA SER A 115 -8.42 -0.20 16.14
C SER A 115 -7.76 1.17 16.25
N SER A 116 -8.17 2.14 15.44
CA SER A 116 -7.62 3.50 15.47
C SER A 116 -7.90 4.19 16.80
N VAL A 117 -9.16 4.12 17.29
CA VAL A 117 -9.51 4.67 18.60
C VAL A 117 -8.73 3.97 19.71
N LEU A 118 -8.74 2.64 19.75
CA LEU A 118 -8.13 1.87 20.83
C LEU A 118 -6.60 1.92 20.79
N THR A 119 -5.97 2.10 19.62
CA THR A 119 -4.55 2.40 19.49
C THR A 119 -4.23 3.76 20.13
N GLY A 120 -5.01 4.80 19.81
CA GLY A 120 -4.81 6.14 20.37
C GLY A 120 -4.99 6.18 21.90
N TRP A 121 -5.90 5.39 22.45
CA TRP A 121 -6.19 5.37 23.89
C TRP A 121 -5.49 4.24 24.65
N ALA A 122 -4.51 3.55 24.03
CA ALA A 122 -3.70 2.57 24.72
C ALA A 122 -2.82 3.23 25.80
N ASN A 123 -2.85 2.66 27.00
CA ASN A 123 -2.03 3.13 28.13
C ASN A 123 -0.76 2.29 28.32
N HIS A 124 -0.72 1.10 27.73
CA HIS A 124 0.39 0.16 27.80
C HIS A 124 0.88 -0.21 26.41
N PHE A 125 2.19 -0.38 26.27
CA PHE A 125 2.81 -0.72 24.99
C PHE A 125 2.20 -1.98 24.35
N ASN A 126 1.98 -3.04 25.11
CA ASN A 126 1.38 -4.27 24.58
C ASN A 126 -0.04 -4.05 24.03
N GLY A 127 -0.84 -3.18 24.68
CA GLY A 127 -2.16 -2.80 24.18
C GLY A 127 -2.06 -2.03 22.88
N PHE A 128 -1.12 -1.07 22.78
CA PHE A 128 -0.83 -0.36 21.55
C PHE A 128 -0.50 -1.33 20.40
N ILE A 129 0.44 -2.26 20.62
CA ILE A 129 0.84 -3.28 19.64
C ILE A 129 -0.35 -4.14 19.20
N PHE A 130 -1.16 -4.62 20.16
CA PHE A 130 -2.32 -5.46 19.85
C PHE A 130 -3.31 -4.75 18.91
N TRP A 131 -3.66 -3.50 19.21
CA TRP A 131 -4.59 -2.73 18.39
C TRP A 131 -3.98 -2.34 17.04
N ARG A 132 -2.66 -2.08 16.98
CA ARG A 132 -1.93 -1.87 15.73
C ARG A 132 -1.96 -3.11 14.83
N ILE A 133 -1.78 -4.31 15.38
CA ILE A 133 -1.89 -5.57 14.61
C ILE A 133 -3.31 -5.75 14.07
N LEU A 134 -4.34 -5.47 14.86
CA LEU A 134 -5.73 -5.54 14.39
C LEU A 134 -6.04 -4.50 13.31
N GLY A 135 -5.54 -3.26 13.46
CA GLY A 135 -5.60 -2.23 12.43
C GLY A 135 -4.91 -2.67 11.15
N GLY A 136 -3.73 -3.28 11.26
CA GLY A 136 -3.05 -3.92 10.14
C GLY A 136 -3.91 -4.96 9.44
N GLY A 137 -4.67 -5.77 10.20
CA GLY A 137 -5.66 -6.69 9.62
C GLY A 137 -6.68 -5.98 8.72
N ALA A 138 -7.19 -4.85 9.15
CA ALA A 138 -8.10 -4.03 8.34
C ALA A 138 -7.41 -3.46 7.08
N ILE A 139 -6.14 -3.01 7.19
CA ILE A 139 -5.31 -2.60 6.04
C ILE A 139 -5.20 -3.74 5.02
N GLY A 140 -4.79 -4.94 5.48
CA GLY A 140 -4.65 -6.13 4.64
C GLY A 140 -5.95 -6.52 3.95
N MET A 141 -7.09 -6.41 4.64
CA MET A 141 -8.41 -6.63 4.06
C MET A 141 -8.74 -5.60 2.98
N ALA A 142 -8.61 -4.31 3.28
CA ALA A 142 -8.96 -3.22 2.37
C ALA A 142 -8.08 -3.20 1.13
N SER A 143 -6.77 -3.52 1.25
CA SER A 143 -5.83 -3.56 0.14
C SER A 143 -6.24 -4.53 -0.97
N ASN A 144 -6.91 -5.62 -0.62
CA ASN A 144 -7.44 -6.61 -1.56
C ASN A 144 -8.87 -6.32 -1.99
N LEU A 145 -9.74 -5.98 -1.02
CA LEU A 145 -11.19 -5.83 -1.27
C LEU A 145 -11.53 -4.61 -2.12
N SER A 146 -10.88 -3.47 -1.86
CA SER A 146 -11.21 -2.22 -2.54
C SER A 146 -11.00 -2.30 -4.05
N PRO A 147 -9.82 -2.65 -4.56
CA PRO A 147 -9.61 -2.76 -6.00
C PRO A 147 -10.42 -3.92 -6.62
N LEU A 148 -10.59 -5.04 -5.90
CA LEU A 148 -11.38 -6.17 -6.36
C LEU A 148 -12.86 -5.78 -6.54
N TYR A 149 -13.47 -5.15 -5.54
CA TYR A 149 -14.86 -4.72 -5.59
C TYR A 149 -15.08 -3.68 -6.70
N ILE A 150 -14.17 -2.71 -6.85
CA ILE A 150 -14.23 -1.72 -7.95
C ILE A 150 -14.18 -2.44 -9.30
N ALA A 151 -13.28 -3.40 -9.48
CA ALA A 151 -13.14 -4.15 -10.74
C ALA A 151 -14.39 -4.99 -11.08
N GLU A 152 -15.10 -5.50 -10.07
CA GLU A 152 -16.31 -6.31 -10.24
C GLU A 152 -17.59 -5.48 -10.51
N ILE A 153 -17.62 -4.21 -10.05
CA ILE A 153 -18.74 -3.28 -10.30
C ILE A 153 -18.55 -2.49 -11.60
N ALA A 154 -17.31 -2.22 -11.97
CA ALA A 154 -16.98 -1.33 -13.07
C ALA A 154 -17.29 -1.97 -14.44
N PRO A 155 -18.01 -1.26 -15.35
CA PRO A 155 -18.11 -1.66 -16.74
C PRO A 155 -16.73 -1.83 -17.38
N ALA A 156 -16.59 -2.81 -18.28
CA ALA A 156 -15.29 -3.19 -18.88
C ALA A 156 -14.51 -2.00 -19.45
N GLN A 157 -15.23 -1.06 -20.15
CA GLN A 157 -14.60 0.08 -20.82
C GLN A 157 -13.95 1.09 -19.85
N MET A 158 -14.39 1.16 -18.59
CA MET A 158 -13.90 2.13 -17.60
C MET A 158 -13.26 1.48 -16.37
N ARG A 159 -13.17 0.14 -16.35
CA ARG A 159 -12.63 -0.63 -15.22
C ARG A 159 -11.24 -0.16 -14.81
N GLY A 160 -10.33 0.01 -15.78
CA GLY A 160 -8.98 0.49 -15.50
C GLY A 160 -8.96 1.85 -14.80
N ARG A 161 -9.74 2.82 -15.29
CA ARG A 161 -9.83 4.16 -14.68
C ARG A 161 -10.38 4.12 -13.26
N LEU A 162 -11.39 3.29 -13.01
CA LEU A 162 -12.03 3.18 -11.70
C LEU A 162 -11.14 2.45 -10.69
N VAL A 163 -10.42 1.41 -11.13
CA VAL A 163 -9.42 0.74 -10.26
C VAL A 163 -8.27 1.68 -9.92
N THR A 164 -7.86 2.54 -10.85
CA THR A 164 -6.86 3.59 -10.59
C THR A 164 -7.30 4.55 -9.48
N LEU A 165 -8.61 4.78 -9.29
CA LEU A 165 -9.13 5.60 -8.19
C LEU A 165 -8.68 5.08 -6.82
N ASN A 166 -8.55 3.76 -6.66
CA ASN A 166 -8.05 3.18 -5.42
C ASN A 166 -6.59 3.60 -5.15
N GLN A 167 -5.73 3.60 -6.17
CA GLN A 167 -4.33 4.04 -6.03
C GLN A 167 -4.24 5.55 -5.68
N VAL A 168 -5.06 6.37 -6.34
CA VAL A 168 -5.16 7.80 -6.04
C VAL A 168 -5.62 8.01 -4.59
N ALA A 169 -6.61 7.25 -4.14
CA ALA A 169 -7.11 7.31 -2.77
C ALA A 169 -6.03 6.94 -1.73
N ILE A 170 -5.20 5.90 -1.99
CA ILE A 170 -4.06 5.55 -1.12
C ILE A 170 -3.12 6.76 -0.96
N VAL A 171 -2.74 7.41 -2.04
CA VAL A 171 -1.81 8.54 -2.02
C VAL A 171 -2.39 9.75 -1.30
N PHE A 172 -3.68 10.03 -1.50
CA PHE A 172 -4.38 11.06 -0.72
C PHE A 172 -4.48 10.70 0.76
N GLY A 173 -4.63 9.43 1.11
CA GLY A 173 -4.60 8.94 2.48
C GLY A 173 -3.25 9.20 3.15
N VAL A 174 -2.15 8.91 2.44
CA VAL A 174 -0.78 9.24 2.90
C VAL A 174 -0.65 10.73 3.19
N LEU A 175 -1.02 11.57 2.25
CA LEU A 175 -0.93 13.03 2.39
C LEU A 175 -1.82 13.55 3.54
N ALA A 176 -3.03 13.03 3.66
CA ALA A 176 -3.97 13.41 4.72
C ALA A 176 -3.44 13.04 6.12
N ALA A 177 -2.83 11.86 6.27
CA ALA A 177 -2.20 11.44 7.54
C ALA A 177 -1.06 12.38 7.95
N GLN A 178 -0.22 12.75 7.00
CA GLN A 178 0.92 13.64 7.25
C GLN A 178 0.46 15.07 7.62
N PHE A 179 -0.55 15.58 6.89
CA PHE A 179 -1.18 16.86 7.20
C PHE A 179 -1.84 16.86 8.58
N GLN A 180 -2.60 15.80 8.88
CA GLN A 180 -3.24 15.61 10.17
C GLN A 180 -2.21 15.62 11.31
N ASN A 181 -1.12 14.86 11.18
CA ASN A 181 -0.07 14.82 12.18
C ASN A 181 0.54 16.21 12.43
N MET A 182 0.79 16.98 11.36
CA MET A 182 1.31 18.35 11.46
C MET A 182 0.33 19.30 12.14
N ILE A 183 -0.97 19.19 11.86
CA ILE A 183 -2.00 20.07 12.46
C ILE A 183 -2.25 19.74 13.93
N VAL A 184 -2.24 18.45 14.29
CA VAL A 184 -2.47 17.99 15.66
C VAL A 184 -1.27 18.29 16.56
N ALA A 185 -0.05 18.23 16.03
CA ALA A 185 1.14 18.50 16.81
C ALA A 185 1.23 19.98 17.22
N GLN A 186 1.46 20.22 18.49
CA GLN A 186 1.84 21.55 18.99
C GLN A 186 3.36 21.74 18.87
N GLN A 187 3.78 23.00 18.90
CA GLN A 187 5.20 23.34 18.81
C GLN A 187 6.01 22.70 19.94
N VAL A 188 7.14 22.11 19.57
CA VAL A 188 8.11 21.52 20.48
C VAL A 188 9.34 22.43 20.50
N PRO A 189 9.83 22.84 21.70
CA PRO A 189 11.06 23.63 21.81
C PRO A 189 12.25 22.88 21.19
N ASP A 190 13.17 23.61 20.56
CA ASP A 190 14.39 23.03 20.04
C ASP A 190 15.25 22.46 21.18
N GLY A 191 15.76 21.25 20.98
CA GLY A 191 16.52 20.54 22.02
C GLY A 191 15.67 19.94 23.16
N ALA A 192 14.36 19.82 22.96
CA ALA A 192 13.49 19.20 23.97
C ALA A 192 13.95 17.77 24.28
N THR A 193 14.01 17.44 25.58
CA THR A 193 14.34 16.10 26.08
C THR A 193 13.12 15.18 26.01
N ALA A 194 13.33 13.86 26.11
CA ALA A 194 12.24 12.88 26.16
C ALA A 194 11.29 13.17 27.33
N ALA A 195 11.82 13.53 28.49
CA ALA A 195 11.01 13.90 29.66
C ALA A 195 10.15 15.16 29.42
N MET A 196 10.65 16.15 28.69
CA MET A 196 9.87 17.32 28.29
C MET A 196 8.75 16.95 27.32
N ILE A 197 9.06 16.10 26.33
CA ILE A 197 8.07 15.62 25.35
C ILE A 197 6.95 14.86 26.05
N VAL A 198 7.28 13.94 26.97
CA VAL A 198 6.27 13.17 27.73
C VAL A 198 5.32 14.08 28.50
N LYS A 199 5.80 15.18 29.07
CA LYS A 199 4.96 16.13 29.82
C LYS A 199 4.17 17.10 28.94
N SER A 200 4.52 17.21 27.66
CA SER A 200 3.85 18.10 26.71
C SER A 200 2.49 17.56 26.27
N TRP A 201 1.68 18.44 25.67
CA TRP A 201 0.46 18.02 24.97
C TRP A 201 0.71 16.89 23.97
N ASN A 202 1.78 17.00 23.18
CA ASN A 202 2.11 16.03 22.16
C ASN A 202 2.37 14.63 22.74
N GLY A 203 3.08 14.57 23.88
CA GLY A 203 3.39 13.32 24.56
C GLY A 203 2.21 12.73 25.35
N GLN A 204 1.25 13.56 25.80
CA GLN A 204 0.10 13.08 26.55
C GLN A 204 -1.12 12.83 25.66
N MET A 205 -1.44 13.75 24.76
CA MET A 205 -2.67 13.75 23.99
C MET A 205 -2.45 13.81 22.47
N GLY A 206 -1.41 14.50 21.98
CA GLY A 206 -1.22 14.74 20.56
C GLY A 206 -1.14 13.46 19.73
N TRP A 207 -0.25 12.53 20.10
CA TRP A 207 -0.12 11.26 19.41
C TRP A 207 -1.39 10.39 19.49
N ARG A 208 -2.16 10.50 20.59
CA ARG A 208 -3.42 9.79 20.75
C ARG A 208 -4.45 10.25 19.71
N TRP A 209 -4.55 11.56 19.51
CA TRP A 209 -5.43 12.15 18.51
C TRP A 209 -4.96 11.86 17.08
N MET A 210 -3.64 11.78 16.84
CA MET A 210 -3.12 11.39 15.53
C MET A 210 -3.67 10.02 15.09
N PHE A 211 -3.68 9.03 15.98
CA PHE A 211 -4.29 7.73 15.70
C PHE A 211 -5.83 7.76 15.71
N THR A 212 -6.43 8.43 16.69
CA THR A 212 -7.89 8.42 16.86
C THR A 212 -8.63 9.07 15.70
N LEU A 213 -8.09 10.13 15.10
CA LEU A 213 -8.73 10.84 13.98
C LEU A 213 -8.86 9.99 12.71
N VAL A 214 -8.07 8.92 12.56
CA VAL A 214 -8.26 7.92 11.48
C VAL A 214 -9.63 7.25 11.58
N ALA A 215 -10.24 7.23 12.75
CA ALA A 215 -11.58 6.70 12.93
C ALA A 215 -12.66 7.48 12.14
N ALA A 216 -12.47 8.77 11.87
CA ALA A 216 -13.46 9.56 11.14
C ALA A 216 -13.68 9.06 9.70
N PRO A 217 -12.66 8.95 8.83
CA PRO A 217 -12.82 8.34 7.50
C PRO A 217 -13.13 6.83 7.58
N SER A 218 -12.75 6.14 8.65
CA SER A 218 -13.09 4.72 8.87
C SER A 218 -14.57 4.51 9.11
N LEU A 219 -15.19 5.37 9.92
CA LEU A 219 -16.64 5.38 10.14
C LEU A 219 -17.38 5.77 8.85
N LEU A 220 -16.82 6.68 8.05
CA LEU A 220 -17.39 7.01 6.74
C LEU A 220 -17.41 5.77 5.83
N LEU A 221 -16.30 5.00 5.74
CA LEU A 221 -16.29 3.74 5.01
C LEU A 221 -17.32 2.74 5.58
N PHE A 222 -17.32 2.55 6.89
CA PHE A 222 -18.23 1.63 7.57
C PHE A 222 -19.71 1.93 7.24
N ILE A 223 -20.11 3.20 7.36
CA ILE A 223 -21.48 3.62 7.08
C ILE A 223 -21.79 3.57 5.58
N ALA A 224 -20.91 4.13 4.73
CA ALA A 224 -21.14 4.19 3.30
C ALA A 224 -21.19 2.78 2.65
N ALA A 225 -20.37 1.83 3.15
CA ALA A 225 -20.38 0.45 2.69
C ALA A 225 -21.72 -0.28 2.98
N MET A 226 -22.54 0.21 3.92
CA MET A 226 -23.88 -0.33 4.16
C MET A 226 -24.87 0.01 3.03
N PHE A 227 -24.60 1.05 2.25
CA PHE A 227 -25.52 1.53 1.21
C PHE A 227 -25.11 1.10 -0.21
N VAL A 228 -23.89 0.58 -0.40
CA VAL A 228 -23.48 0.06 -1.71
C VAL A 228 -24.00 -1.36 -1.94
N PRO A 229 -24.20 -1.80 -3.19
CA PRO A 229 -24.67 -3.14 -3.51
C PRO A 229 -23.59 -4.20 -3.22
N GLU A 230 -23.96 -5.47 -3.20
CA GLU A 230 -22.99 -6.56 -3.25
C GLU A 230 -22.47 -6.74 -4.70
N SER A 231 -21.27 -7.31 -4.84
CA SER A 231 -20.67 -7.58 -6.14
C SER A 231 -21.58 -8.45 -7.03
N PRO A 232 -21.85 -8.04 -8.28
CA PRO A 232 -22.61 -8.85 -9.23
C PRO A 232 -21.97 -10.22 -9.48
N ARG A 233 -20.63 -10.28 -9.58
CA ARG A 233 -19.89 -11.51 -9.77
C ARG A 233 -20.07 -12.47 -8.60
N TRP A 234 -19.97 -11.97 -7.38
CA TRP A 234 -20.21 -12.79 -6.18
C TRP A 234 -21.67 -13.25 -6.08
N LEU A 235 -22.63 -12.39 -6.42
CA LEU A 235 -24.06 -12.75 -6.42
C LEU A 235 -24.34 -13.89 -7.40
N VAL A 236 -23.79 -13.85 -8.60
CA VAL A 236 -23.91 -14.95 -9.58
C VAL A 236 -23.27 -16.24 -9.03
N LYS A 237 -22.02 -16.15 -8.52
CA LYS A 237 -21.30 -17.28 -7.93
C LYS A 237 -22.06 -17.93 -6.77
N SER A 238 -22.79 -17.11 -5.99
CA SER A 238 -23.60 -17.58 -4.84
C SER A 238 -25.03 -18.02 -5.22
N GLY A 239 -25.35 -18.13 -6.51
CA GLY A 239 -26.67 -18.55 -7.02
C GLY A 239 -27.75 -17.46 -6.96
N ARG A 240 -27.41 -16.23 -6.55
CA ARG A 240 -28.36 -15.11 -6.40
C ARG A 240 -28.45 -14.26 -7.68
N THR A 241 -28.72 -14.91 -8.80
CA THR A 241 -28.66 -14.29 -10.13
C THR A 241 -29.60 -13.09 -10.29
N ASP A 242 -30.82 -13.16 -9.73
CA ASP A 242 -31.78 -12.05 -9.84
C ASP A 242 -31.33 -10.81 -9.08
N ALA A 243 -30.60 -10.98 -7.97
CA ALA A 243 -29.98 -9.86 -7.27
C ALA A 243 -28.83 -9.26 -8.10
N ALA A 244 -28.02 -10.09 -8.78
CA ALA A 244 -26.98 -9.62 -9.68
C ALA A 244 -27.56 -8.80 -10.83
N LYS A 245 -28.64 -9.30 -11.48
CA LYS A 245 -29.34 -8.58 -12.56
C LYS A 245 -29.83 -7.21 -12.08
N ARG A 246 -30.44 -7.11 -10.90
CA ARG A 246 -30.89 -5.82 -10.35
C ARG A 246 -29.75 -4.83 -10.15
N VAL A 247 -28.57 -5.28 -9.71
CA VAL A 247 -27.40 -4.41 -9.57
C VAL A 247 -26.89 -3.96 -10.93
N LEU A 248 -26.74 -4.89 -11.87
CA LEU A 248 -26.28 -4.61 -13.23
C LEU A 248 -27.26 -3.71 -14.01
N ALA A 249 -28.58 -3.87 -13.81
CA ALA A 249 -29.59 -3.00 -14.40
C ALA A 249 -29.48 -1.54 -13.92
N ARG A 250 -29.11 -1.31 -12.66
CA ARG A 250 -28.80 0.05 -12.15
C ARG A 250 -27.54 0.65 -12.78
N ILE A 251 -26.63 -0.18 -13.23
CA ILE A 251 -25.35 0.25 -13.86
C ILE A 251 -25.58 0.60 -15.34
N GLY A 252 -26.25 -0.26 -16.11
CA GLY A 252 -26.29 -0.11 -17.56
C GLY A 252 -27.63 -0.48 -18.21
N GLY A 253 -28.71 -0.65 -17.43
CA GLY A 253 -30.04 -1.01 -17.91
C GLY A 253 -30.24 -2.52 -18.06
N GLU A 254 -31.47 -2.95 -18.35
CA GLU A 254 -31.89 -4.37 -18.36
C GLU A 254 -31.16 -5.21 -19.45
N ALA A 255 -30.95 -4.64 -20.64
CA ALA A 255 -30.24 -5.34 -21.72
C ALA A 255 -28.77 -5.62 -21.34
N TYR A 256 -28.10 -4.63 -20.73
CA TYR A 256 -26.75 -4.80 -20.20
C TYR A 256 -26.73 -5.84 -19.08
N ALA A 257 -27.72 -5.81 -18.17
CA ALA A 257 -27.79 -6.74 -17.06
C ALA A 257 -27.92 -8.20 -17.51
N ALA A 258 -28.72 -8.45 -18.55
CA ALA A 258 -28.87 -9.79 -19.12
C ALA A 258 -27.56 -10.29 -19.73
N ALA A 259 -26.96 -9.48 -20.63
CA ALA A 259 -25.72 -9.84 -21.32
C ALA A 259 -24.55 -10.04 -20.35
N GLU A 260 -24.36 -9.13 -19.38
CA GLU A 260 -23.25 -9.21 -18.46
C GLU A 260 -23.42 -10.34 -17.43
N THR A 261 -24.67 -10.68 -17.05
CA THR A 261 -24.92 -11.85 -16.18
C THR A 261 -24.50 -13.14 -16.88
N ASP A 262 -24.79 -13.29 -18.16
CA ASP A 262 -24.40 -14.48 -18.94
C ASP A 262 -22.87 -14.53 -19.16
N ASN A 263 -22.23 -13.39 -19.40
CA ASN A 263 -20.78 -13.27 -19.48
C ASN A 263 -20.11 -13.69 -18.16
N ILE A 264 -20.61 -13.22 -17.03
CA ILE A 264 -20.11 -13.61 -15.69
C ILE A 264 -20.27 -15.10 -15.46
N ARG A 265 -21.42 -15.71 -15.83
CA ARG A 265 -21.63 -17.15 -15.70
C ARG A 265 -20.65 -17.97 -16.51
N GLN A 266 -20.42 -17.60 -17.79
CA GLN A 266 -19.44 -18.26 -18.64
C GLN A 266 -18.03 -18.15 -18.09
N THR A 267 -17.66 -16.99 -17.56
CA THR A 267 -16.34 -16.77 -16.95
C THR A 267 -16.16 -17.64 -15.70
N ILE A 268 -17.16 -17.71 -14.83
CA ILE A 268 -17.10 -18.54 -13.61
C ILE A 268 -16.98 -20.02 -13.98
N ALA A 269 -17.78 -20.51 -14.93
CA ALA A 269 -17.72 -21.90 -15.38
C ALA A 269 -16.33 -22.25 -15.96
N ALA A 270 -15.73 -21.34 -16.74
CA ALA A 270 -14.38 -21.53 -17.26
C ALA A 270 -13.31 -21.57 -16.15
N GLU A 271 -13.45 -20.75 -15.11
CA GLU A 271 -12.55 -20.75 -13.94
C GLU A 271 -12.67 -22.00 -13.07
N GLU A 272 -13.87 -22.55 -12.91
CA GLU A 272 -14.11 -23.80 -12.16
C GLU A 272 -13.43 -25.01 -12.82
N VAL A 273 -13.43 -25.05 -14.16
CA VAL A 273 -12.72 -26.09 -14.94
C VAL A 273 -11.20 -25.92 -14.78
N ALA A 274 -10.71 -24.70 -14.56
CA ALA A 274 -9.29 -24.37 -14.50
C ALA A 274 -8.71 -24.38 -13.07
N GLN A 275 -9.42 -24.93 -12.08
CA GLN A 275 -8.93 -24.95 -10.68
C GLN A 275 -7.58 -25.65 -10.56
N VAL A 276 -6.58 -24.89 -10.12
CA VAL A 276 -5.20 -25.34 -9.92
C VAL A 276 -4.95 -25.54 -8.43
N ARG A 277 -4.34 -26.65 -8.07
CA ARG A 277 -3.92 -26.91 -6.69
C ARG A 277 -2.68 -26.08 -6.36
N LEU A 278 -2.53 -25.67 -5.10
CA LEU A 278 -1.33 -24.95 -4.62
C LEU A 278 -0.02 -25.67 -5.01
N GLY A 279 -0.02 -26.99 -5.07
CA GLY A 279 1.12 -27.79 -5.51
C GLY A 279 1.58 -27.54 -6.95
N ASP A 280 0.66 -27.14 -7.83
CA ASP A 280 1.00 -26.90 -9.24
C ASP A 280 1.84 -25.64 -9.45
N LEU A 281 1.83 -24.72 -8.47
CA LEU A 281 2.69 -23.51 -8.47
C LEU A 281 4.19 -23.89 -8.42
N PHE A 282 4.51 -25.05 -7.88
CA PHE A 282 5.89 -25.55 -7.77
C PHE A 282 6.36 -26.29 -9.02
N ALA A 283 5.52 -26.42 -10.06
CA ALA A 283 5.98 -26.92 -11.35
C ALA A 283 7.10 -26.01 -11.89
N PRO A 284 8.22 -26.54 -12.42
CA PRO A 284 9.44 -25.77 -12.69
C PRO A 284 9.22 -24.47 -13.52
N ARG A 285 8.32 -24.51 -14.50
CA ARG A 285 7.99 -23.33 -15.33
C ARG A 285 7.23 -22.27 -14.54
N LEU A 286 6.19 -22.67 -13.80
CA LEU A 286 5.35 -21.76 -13.03
C LEU A 286 6.11 -21.18 -11.82
N PHE A 287 6.99 -21.99 -11.25
CA PHE A 287 7.84 -21.57 -10.12
C PHE A 287 8.82 -20.47 -10.51
N LYS A 288 9.39 -20.51 -11.72
CA LYS A 288 10.22 -19.40 -12.24
C LYS A 288 9.43 -18.08 -12.28
N ILE A 289 8.21 -18.09 -12.83
CA ILE A 289 7.35 -16.89 -12.91
C ILE A 289 6.97 -16.41 -11.50
N LEU A 290 6.65 -17.34 -10.60
CA LEU A 290 6.34 -17.03 -9.20
C LEU A 290 7.51 -16.33 -8.51
N LEU A 291 8.75 -16.83 -8.71
CA LEU A 291 9.96 -16.20 -8.16
C LEU A 291 10.16 -14.78 -8.70
N VAL A 292 9.88 -14.55 -9.99
CA VAL A 292 9.95 -13.20 -10.57
C VAL A 292 8.92 -12.28 -9.90
N GLY A 293 7.67 -12.72 -9.75
CA GLY A 293 6.62 -11.93 -9.10
C GLY A 293 6.92 -11.63 -7.63
N CYS A 294 7.36 -12.65 -6.86
CA CYS A 294 7.78 -12.45 -5.47
C CYS A 294 9.02 -11.54 -5.37
N GLY A 295 9.99 -11.71 -6.26
CA GLY A 295 11.18 -10.86 -6.31
C GLY A 295 10.84 -9.40 -6.56
N LEU A 296 9.92 -9.11 -7.49
CA LEU A 296 9.44 -7.74 -7.75
C LEU A 296 8.68 -7.17 -6.54
N ALA A 297 7.85 -7.98 -5.88
CA ALA A 297 7.12 -7.59 -4.69
C ALA A 297 8.05 -7.24 -3.52
N ILE A 298 9.07 -8.05 -3.28
CA ILE A 298 10.10 -7.80 -2.26
C ILE A 298 10.93 -6.58 -2.64
N LEU A 299 11.38 -6.45 -3.89
CA LEU A 299 12.16 -5.32 -4.37
C LEU A 299 11.43 -4.00 -4.18
N GLN A 300 10.12 -3.95 -4.47
CA GLN A 300 9.31 -2.76 -4.24
C GLN A 300 9.42 -2.27 -2.80
N GLN A 301 9.39 -3.18 -1.83
CA GLN A 301 9.49 -2.84 -0.40
C GLN A 301 10.94 -2.51 -0.01
N TRP A 302 11.89 -3.33 -0.44
CA TRP A 302 13.31 -3.20 -0.08
C TRP A 302 14.03 -2.07 -0.83
N SER A 303 13.34 -1.37 -1.72
CA SER A 303 13.80 -0.09 -2.27
C SER A 303 14.01 1.00 -1.19
N GLY A 304 13.67 0.74 0.08
CA GLY A 304 13.83 1.67 1.19
C GLY A 304 12.69 2.66 1.38
N ILE A 305 11.65 2.62 0.53
CA ILE A 305 10.58 3.63 0.55
C ILE A 305 9.81 3.69 1.88
N ASN A 306 9.55 2.53 2.50
CA ASN A 306 8.82 2.49 3.77
C ASN A 306 9.61 3.11 4.90
N VAL A 307 10.93 3.05 4.83
CA VAL A 307 11.83 3.74 5.77
C VAL A 307 11.71 5.25 5.60
N LEU A 308 11.65 5.74 4.36
CA LEU A 308 11.51 7.17 4.08
C LEU A 308 10.18 7.75 4.59
N PHE A 309 9.12 6.94 4.71
CA PHE A 309 7.84 7.38 5.27
C PHE A 309 7.74 7.15 6.78
N ASN A 310 8.09 5.97 7.28
CA ASN A 310 7.84 5.58 8.66
C ASN A 310 8.92 6.06 9.63
N TYR A 311 10.12 6.33 9.13
CA TYR A 311 11.27 6.83 9.88
C TYR A 311 11.78 8.19 9.40
N ALA A 312 10.93 8.95 8.68
CA ALA A 312 11.27 10.29 8.21
C ALA A 312 11.71 11.22 9.36
N ASP A 313 11.13 11.07 10.54
CA ASP A 313 11.51 11.82 11.73
C ASP A 313 12.97 11.56 12.14
N ASN A 314 13.42 10.32 12.13
CA ASN A 314 14.82 9.97 12.43
C ASN A 314 15.76 10.57 11.37
N ILE A 315 15.43 10.38 10.10
CA ILE A 315 16.23 10.83 8.96
C ILE A 315 16.42 12.34 9.01
N PHE A 316 15.33 13.10 9.17
CA PHE A 316 15.40 14.56 9.17
C PHE A 316 15.99 15.13 10.46
N LYS A 317 15.76 14.51 11.63
CA LYS A 317 16.44 14.91 12.87
C LYS A 317 17.94 14.72 12.79
N GLN A 318 18.42 13.61 12.23
CA GLN A 318 19.87 13.39 12.03
C GLN A 318 20.46 14.35 10.99
N ALA A 319 19.67 14.78 10.01
CA ALA A 319 20.05 15.86 9.10
C ALA A 319 20.12 17.25 9.79
N GLY A 320 19.74 17.34 11.07
CA GLY A 320 19.85 18.55 11.89
C GLY A 320 18.60 19.41 11.96
N PHE A 321 17.44 18.87 11.55
CA PHE A 321 16.16 19.60 11.63
C PHE A 321 15.47 19.37 12.98
N GLY A 322 14.83 20.41 13.51
CA GLY A 322 13.98 20.30 14.70
C GLY A 322 12.67 19.56 14.41
N VAL A 323 11.96 19.14 15.45
CA VAL A 323 10.71 18.35 15.34
C VAL A 323 9.67 19.03 14.47
N ASN A 324 9.46 20.33 14.65
CA ASN A 324 8.45 21.10 13.91
C ASN A 324 8.74 21.16 12.40
N THR A 325 10.00 21.43 12.05
CA THR A 325 10.46 21.45 10.65
C THR A 325 10.38 20.05 10.03
N THR A 326 10.69 19.02 10.81
CA THR A 326 10.56 17.62 10.38
C THR A 326 9.12 17.27 10.00
N LEU A 327 8.13 17.64 10.80
CA LEU A 327 6.71 17.41 10.48
C LEU A 327 6.31 18.11 9.17
N MET A 328 6.77 19.34 8.95
CA MET A 328 6.54 20.06 7.69
C MET A 328 7.17 19.31 6.50
N PHE A 329 8.40 18.82 6.62
CA PHE A 329 9.07 18.07 5.57
C PHE A 329 8.43 16.73 5.29
N ILE A 330 7.88 16.07 6.31
CA ILE A 330 7.05 14.88 6.13
C ILE A 330 5.85 15.18 5.22
N VAL A 331 5.16 16.30 5.40
CA VAL A 331 4.06 16.72 4.50
C VAL A 331 4.58 16.95 3.07
N ILE A 332 5.74 17.59 2.91
CA ILE A 332 6.34 17.79 1.59
C ILE A 332 6.63 16.44 0.90
N THR A 333 7.07 15.41 1.64
CA THR A 333 7.24 14.06 1.07
C THR A 333 5.94 13.51 0.49
N GLY A 334 4.82 13.72 1.18
CA GLY A 334 3.48 13.32 0.69
C GLY A 334 3.04 14.09 -0.54
N VAL A 335 3.29 15.40 -0.59
CA VAL A 335 2.99 16.22 -1.78
C VAL A 335 3.79 15.74 -2.98
N VAL A 336 5.08 15.49 -2.82
CA VAL A 336 5.94 14.93 -3.89
C VAL A 336 5.45 13.55 -4.31
N ASN A 337 5.13 12.66 -3.37
CA ASN A 337 4.57 11.36 -3.67
C ASN A 337 3.28 11.46 -4.50
N ALA A 338 2.37 12.37 -4.12
CA ALA A 338 1.13 12.61 -4.85
C ALA A 338 1.39 13.14 -6.27
N ALA A 339 2.21 14.17 -6.41
CA ALA A 339 2.53 14.78 -7.69
C ALA A 339 3.12 13.77 -8.68
N PHE A 340 4.13 13.00 -8.25
CA PHE A 340 4.78 12.00 -9.10
C PHE A 340 3.90 10.78 -9.39
N THR A 341 2.96 10.42 -8.50
CA THR A 341 1.96 9.39 -8.79
C THR A 341 1.05 9.83 -9.95
N PHE A 342 0.60 11.10 -10.00
CA PHE A 342 -0.16 11.60 -11.14
C PHE A 342 0.63 11.56 -12.45
N ILE A 343 1.94 11.86 -12.41
CA ILE A 343 2.82 11.72 -13.57
C ILE A 343 2.88 10.26 -14.02
N ALA A 344 3.00 9.31 -13.07
CA ALA A 344 3.00 7.88 -13.35
C ALA A 344 1.76 7.44 -14.13
N LEU A 345 0.57 7.86 -13.70
CA LEU A 345 -0.69 7.51 -14.36
C LEU A 345 -0.74 7.95 -15.83
N GLY A 346 -0.08 9.04 -16.17
CA GLY A 346 0.02 9.53 -17.56
C GLY A 346 1.12 8.84 -18.39
N THR A 347 2.10 8.22 -17.76
CA THR A 347 3.32 7.73 -18.44
C THR A 347 3.37 6.20 -18.59
N VAL A 348 2.71 5.44 -17.71
CA VAL A 348 2.75 3.96 -17.69
C VAL A 348 2.41 3.35 -19.03
N ASP A 349 1.35 3.83 -19.71
CA ASP A 349 0.90 3.28 -20.97
C ASP A 349 1.73 3.78 -22.17
N ARG A 350 2.48 4.90 -22.00
CA ARG A 350 3.32 5.47 -23.04
C ARG A 350 4.71 4.83 -23.08
N TRP A 351 5.36 4.69 -21.92
CA TRP A 351 6.77 4.30 -21.83
C TRP A 351 6.98 2.79 -21.65
N GLY A 352 5.95 2.06 -21.22
CA GLY A 352 6.02 0.63 -20.91
C GLY A 352 6.48 0.34 -19.48
N ARG A 353 6.18 -0.88 -19.03
CA ARG A 353 6.35 -1.26 -17.62
C ARG A 353 7.82 -1.47 -17.26
N ARG A 354 8.54 -2.23 -18.09
CA ARG A 354 9.96 -2.55 -17.85
C ARG A 354 10.84 -1.31 -17.83
N LYS A 355 10.68 -0.41 -18.81
CA LYS A 355 11.48 0.82 -18.89
C LYS A 355 11.29 1.72 -17.67
N LEU A 356 10.05 1.92 -17.23
CA LEU A 356 9.75 2.75 -16.06
C LEU A 356 10.30 2.14 -14.78
N MET A 357 10.23 0.81 -14.60
CA MET A 357 10.82 0.15 -13.43
C MET A 357 12.34 0.26 -13.41
N LEU A 358 13.01 0.13 -14.56
CA LEU A 358 14.47 0.31 -14.66
C LEU A 358 14.89 1.74 -14.33
N LEU A 359 14.20 2.74 -14.91
CA LEU A 359 14.45 4.16 -14.59
C LEU A 359 14.21 4.46 -13.10
N GLY A 360 13.14 3.88 -12.54
CA GLY A 360 12.84 4.01 -11.11
C GLY A 360 13.94 3.44 -10.23
N CYS A 361 14.35 2.20 -10.47
CA CYS A 361 15.44 1.57 -9.71
C CYS A 361 16.75 2.37 -9.80
N ALA A 362 17.11 2.83 -11.00
CA ALA A 362 18.31 3.64 -11.20
C ALA A 362 18.23 4.99 -10.46
N GLY A 363 17.07 5.68 -10.56
CA GLY A 363 16.85 6.96 -9.88
C GLY A 363 16.85 6.82 -8.36
N ILE A 364 16.19 5.78 -7.81
CA ILE A 364 16.17 5.52 -6.36
C ILE A 364 17.57 5.14 -5.88
N ALA A 365 18.31 4.30 -6.63
CA ALA A 365 19.68 3.92 -6.29
C ALA A 365 20.61 5.15 -6.22
N LEU A 366 20.52 6.04 -7.22
CA LEU A 366 21.28 7.29 -7.24
C LEU A 366 20.91 8.20 -6.06
N ALA A 367 19.62 8.37 -5.79
CA ALA A 367 19.15 9.20 -4.69
C ALA A 367 19.62 8.66 -3.33
N HIS A 368 19.55 7.34 -3.10
CA HIS A 368 20.09 6.72 -1.88
C HIS A 368 21.62 6.81 -1.78
N LEU A 369 22.31 6.65 -2.89
CA LEU A 369 23.77 6.84 -2.93
C LEU A 369 24.16 8.27 -2.52
N LEU A 370 23.46 9.27 -3.05
CA LEU A 370 23.67 10.68 -2.71
C LEU A 370 23.25 11.00 -1.26
N THR A 371 22.18 10.38 -0.77
CA THR A 371 21.76 10.51 0.64
C THR A 371 22.85 9.95 1.57
N GLY A 372 23.35 8.74 1.30
CA GLY A 372 24.43 8.14 2.06
C GLY A 372 25.70 8.98 2.03
N LEU A 373 26.05 9.52 0.85
CA LEU A 373 27.21 10.42 0.70
C LEU A 373 27.02 11.72 1.50
N ALA A 374 25.82 12.30 1.51
CA ALA A 374 25.53 13.50 2.31
C ALA A 374 25.78 13.25 3.80
N TYR A 375 25.35 12.10 4.33
CA TYR A 375 25.64 11.73 5.72
C TYR A 375 27.13 11.48 5.96
N ALA A 376 27.83 10.79 5.05
CA ALA A 376 29.27 10.53 5.15
C ALA A 376 30.10 11.82 5.12
N MET A 377 29.68 12.80 4.35
CA MET A 377 30.31 14.13 4.27
C MET A 377 29.83 15.10 5.34
N HIS A 378 29.02 14.65 6.29
CA HIS A 378 28.38 15.49 7.32
C HIS A 378 27.60 16.69 6.76
N LEU A 379 27.10 16.58 5.52
CA LEU A 379 26.21 17.57 4.93
C LEU A 379 24.87 17.53 5.67
N LYS A 380 24.51 18.65 6.28
CA LYS A 380 23.26 18.78 7.04
C LYS A 380 22.23 19.57 6.23
N GLY A 381 20.97 19.43 6.61
CA GLY A 381 19.91 20.31 6.11
C GLY A 381 19.37 19.90 4.76
N MET A 382 19.20 20.90 3.88
CA MET A 382 18.42 20.78 2.63
C MET A 382 18.93 19.73 1.64
N ALA A 383 20.23 19.40 1.65
CA ALA A 383 20.79 18.40 0.73
C ALA A 383 20.15 17.02 0.96
N VAL A 384 20.06 16.58 2.22
CA VAL A 384 19.42 15.29 2.57
C VAL A 384 17.95 15.30 2.17
N LEU A 385 17.24 16.40 2.45
CA LEU A 385 15.82 16.53 2.06
C LEU A 385 15.63 16.35 0.54
N VAL A 386 16.42 17.05 -0.27
CA VAL A 386 16.33 16.98 -1.74
C VAL A 386 16.53 15.57 -2.25
N PHE A 387 17.54 14.85 -1.73
CA PHE A 387 17.79 13.47 -2.17
C PHE A 387 16.71 12.49 -1.71
N VAL A 388 16.16 12.66 -0.49
CA VAL A 388 15.01 11.89 -0.02
C VAL A 388 13.78 12.13 -0.89
N LEU A 389 13.49 13.40 -1.22
CA LEU A 389 12.37 13.75 -2.11
C LEU A 389 12.57 13.18 -3.52
N ALA A 390 13.81 13.16 -4.03
CA ALA A 390 14.13 12.54 -5.32
C ALA A 390 13.88 11.03 -5.31
N ALA A 391 14.27 10.33 -4.22
CA ALA A 391 13.99 8.90 -4.06
C ALA A 391 12.48 8.62 -4.06
N ILE A 392 11.70 9.40 -3.29
CA ILE A 392 10.24 9.29 -3.23
C ILE A 392 9.60 9.56 -4.59
N GLY A 393 10.04 10.60 -5.30
CA GLY A 393 9.54 10.92 -6.64
C GLY A 393 9.80 9.81 -7.66
N CYS A 394 11.04 9.28 -7.70
CA CYS A 394 11.40 8.15 -8.56
C CYS A 394 10.57 6.90 -8.24
N TYR A 395 10.36 6.60 -6.96
CA TYR A 395 9.52 5.48 -6.52
C TYR A 395 8.06 5.66 -6.92
N ALA A 396 7.47 6.81 -6.63
CA ALA A 396 6.07 7.11 -6.90
C ALA A 396 5.74 7.08 -8.41
N MET A 397 6.70 7.48 -9.25
CA MET A 397 6.55 7.46 -10.71
C MET A 397 6.73 6.05 -11.30
N SER A 398 7.32 5.10 -10.57
CA SER A 398 7.72 3.81 -11.13
C SER A 398 7.27 2.62 -10.29
N LEU A 399 8.06 2.20 -9.31
CA LEU A 399 7.85 0.97 -8.56
C LEU A 399 6.49 0.94 -7.85
N ALA A 400 5.98 2.07 -7.35
CA ALA A 400 4.73 2.12 -6.61
C ALA A 400 3.53 1.58 -7.42
N PRO A 401 3.17 2.16 -8.57
CA PRO A 401 2.04 1.68 -9.36
C PRO A 401 2.39 0.47 -10.23
N ILE A 402 3.61 0.42 -10.79
CA ILE A 402 3.94 -0.51 -11.87
C ILE A 402 4.12 -1.93 -11.35
N THR A 403 4.64 -2.12 -10.15
CA THR A 403 4.81 -3.47 -9.58
C THR A 403 3.48 -4.22 -9.51
N TRP A 404 2.39 -3.54 -9.11
CA TRP A 404 1.06 -4.15 -9.05
C TRP A 404 0.53 -4.52 -10.44
N VAL A 405 0.75 -3.64 -11.42
CA VAL A 405 0.38 -3.90 -12.82
C VAL A 405 1.14 -5.11 -13.34
N VAL A 406 2.46 -5.13 -13.19
CA VAL A 406 3.32 -6.24 -13.66
C VAL A 406 2.93 -7.56 -12.98
N ILE A 407 2.77 -7.59 -11.66
CA ILE A 407 2.35 -8.80 -10.93
C ILE A 407 1.00 -9.32 -11.47
N SER A 408 0.09 -8.45 -11.88
CA SER A 408 -1.18 -8.88 -12.47
C SER A 408 -1.05 -9.36 -13.92
N GLU A 409 -0.03 -8.92 -14.65
CA GLU A 409 0.20 -9.23 -16.08
C GLU A 409 1.11 -10.46 -16.31
N ILE A 410 2.04 -10.77 -15.39
CA ILE A 410 3.00 -11.87 -15.58
C ILE A 410 2.44 -13.25 -15.24
N PHE A 411 1.41 -13.34 -14.40
CA PHE A 411 0.87 -14.63 -14.01
C PHE A 411 -0.16 -15.16 -15.01
N PRO A 412 0.00 -16.43 -15.48
CA PRO A 412 -0.99 -17.10 -16.30
C PRO A 412 -2.38 -17.11 -15.70
N ASN A 413 -3.43 -16.96 -16.52
CA ASN A 413 -4.82 -16.91 -16.05
C ASN A 413 -5.16 -18.04 -15.09
N ARG A 414 -4.65 -19.26 -15.37
CA ARG A 414 -4.92 -20.48 -14.62
C ARG A 414 -4.52 -20.40 -13.14
N ILE A 415 -3.38 -19.75 -12.82
CA ILE A 415 -2.80 -19.69 -11.47
C ILE A 415 -2.84 -18.29 -10.86
N ARG A 416 -3.32 -17.29 -11.60
CA ARG A 416 -3.15 -15.86 -11.29
C ARG A 416 -3.56 -15.49 -9.87
N GLY A 417 -4.75 -15.89 -9.44
CA GLY A 417 -5.26 -15.54 -8.12
C GLY A 417 -4.36 -16.04 -6.98
N THR A 418 -3.95 -17.30 -7.06
CA THR A 418 -3.08 -17.93 -6.07
C THR A 418 -1.66 -17.35 -6.10
N ALA A 419 -1.12 -17.14 -7.31
CA ALA A 419 0.22 -16.58 -7.48
C ALA A 419 0.31 -15.12 -6.98
N ILE A 420 -0.71 -14.28 -7.26
CA ILE A 420 -0.80 -12.93 -6.71
C ILE A 420 -0.85 -12.98 -5.17
N SER A 421 -1.63 -13.89 -4.57
CA SER A 421 -1.70 -14.01 -3.11
C SER A 421 -0.35 -14.35 -2.50
N VAL A 422 0.43 -15.24 -3.13
CA VAL A 422 1.80 -15.58 -2.68
C VAL A 422 2.74 -14.37 -2.82
N ALA A 423 2.70 -13.67 -3.96
CA ALA A 423 3.51 -12.49 -4.19
C ALA A 423 3.19 -11.36 -3.21
N VAL A 424 1.90 -11.12 -2.91
CA VAL A 424 1.45 -10.15 -1.90
C VAL A 424 1.88 -10.56 -0.50
N SER A 425 1.86 -11.86 -0.18
CA SER A 425 2.40 -12.34 1.11
C SER A 425 3.90 -12.08 1.21
N ALA A 426 4.66 -12.34 0.15
CA ALA A 426 6.08 -12.01 0.09
C ALA A 426 6.34 -10.49 0.25
N LEU A 427 5.48 -9.66 -0.33
CA LEU A 427 5.51 -8.21 -0.15
C LEU A 427 5.38 -7.81 1.32
N TRP A 428 4.35 -8.31 2.02
CA TRP A 428 4.11 -7.97 3.43
C TRP A 428 5.23 -8.46 4.34
N ILE A 429 5.74 -9.68 4.11
CA ILE A 429 6.90 -10.23 4.83
C ILE A 429 8.14 -9.37 4.58
N GLY A 430 8.43 -9.06 3.32
CA GLY A 430 9.56 -8.20 2.96
C GLY A 430 9.47 -6.81 3.59
N CYS A 431 8.27 -6.23 3.61
CA CYS A 431 8.01 -4.95 4.26
C CYS A 431 8.21 -5.02 5.78
N PHE A 432 7.73 -6.07 6.43
CA PHE A 432 7.93 -6.30 7.86
C PHE A 432 9.42 -6.37 8.21
N ILE A 433 10.17 -7.20 7.50
CA ILE A 433 11.62 -7.36 7.73
C ILE A 433 12.34 -6.02 7.57
N LEU A 434 12.09 -5.29 6.48
CA LEU A 434 12.70 -3.99 6.24
C LEU A 434 12.42 -2.99 7.36
N THR A 435 11.13 -2.85 7.71
CA THR A 435 10.68 -1.86 8.70
C THR A 435 11.18 -2.20 10.11
N TYR A 436 11.16 -3.49 10.47
CA TYR A 436 11.64 -3.96 11.77
C TYR A 436 13.15 -3.79 11.93
N THR A 437 13.92 -4.08 10.88
CA THR A 437 15.39 -4.10 10.96
C THR A 437 16.03 -2.72 10.80
N PHE A 438 15.30 -1.72 10.31
CA PHE A 438 15.89 -0.39 10.03
C PHE A 438 16.53 0.26 11.28
N PRO A 439 15.89 0.34 12.46
CA PRO A 439 16.53 0.98 13.62
C PRO A 439 17.82 0.29 14.05
N TRP A 440 17.86 -1.05 13.94
CA TRP A 440 19.07 -1.82 14.21
C TRP A 440 20.18 -1.57 13.19
N LEU A 441 19.83 -1.51 11.90
CA LEU A 441 20.80 -1.16 10.83
C LEU A 441 21.35 0.25 11.04
N GLU A 442 20.47 1.22 11.29
CA GLU A 442 20.85 2.61 11.53
C GLU A 442 21.84 2.73 12.68
N LYS A 443 21.63 2.01 13.79
CA LYS A 443 22.54 2.00 14.93
C LYS A 443 23.86 1.28 14.65
N THR A 444 23.81 0.14 13.96
CA THR A 444 24.97 -0.75 13.81
C THR A 444 25.95 -0.27 12.75
N ILE A 445 25.42 0.13 11.59
CA ILE A 445 26.26 0.55 10.46
C ILE A 445 26.17 2.05 10.16
N GLY A 446 25.28 2.77 10.84
CA GLY A 446 25.02 4.19 10.63
C GLY A 446 24.07 4.47 9.47
N THR A 447 23.42 5.65 9.54
CA THR A 447 22.39 6.06 8.56
C THR A 447 22.92 6.10 7.14
N GLY A 448 24.13 6.66 6.92
CA GLY A 448 24.74 6.74 5.60
C GLY A 448 24.94 5.38 4.95
N ASN A 449 25.53 4.42 5.68
CA ASN A 449 25.77 3.07 5.18
C ASN A 449 24.45 2.31 4.95
N THR A 450 23.43 2.58 5.75
CA THR A 450 22.07 2.00 5.55
C THR A 450 21.48 2.46 4.22
N PHE A 451 21.63 3.74 3.86
CA PHE A 451 21.21 4.22 2.54
C PHE A 451 22.04 3.62 1.40
N TRP A 452 23.34 3.41 1.59
CA TRP A 452 24.16 2.71 0.59
C TRP A 452 23.74 1.24 0.43
N LEU A 453 23.33 0.57 1.50
CA LEU A 453 22.73 -0.77 1.42
C LEU A 453 21.45 -0.76 0.56
N TYR A 454 20.55 0.22 0.76
CA TYR A 454 19.34 0.35 -0.07
C TYR A 454 19.68 0.72 -1.51
N ALA A 455 20.70 1.53 -1.75
CA ALA A 455 21.20 1.79 -3.10
C ALA A 455 21.66 0.49 -3.78
N ALA A 456 22.44 -0.34 -3.07
CA ALA A 456 22.89 -1.64 -3.58
C ALA A 456 21.70 -2.58 -3.89
N VAL A 457 20.68 -2.62 -3.05
CA VAL A 457 19.44 -3.38 -3.31
C VAL A 457 18.74 -2.87 -4.57
N CYS A 458 18.65 -1.55 -4.77
CA CYS A 458 18.04 -0.98 -5.98
C CYS A 458 18.86 -1.28 -7.24
N VAL A 459 20.21 -1.30 -7.15
CA VAL A 459 21.08 -1.73 -8.26
C VAL A 459 20.87 -3.22 -8.56
N ALA A 460 20.82 -4.08 -7.54
CA ALA A 460 20.51 -5.49 -7.72
C ALA A 460 19.11 -5.68 -8.36
N GLY A 461 18.13 -4.87 -7.91
CA GLY A 461 16.79 -4.82 -8.49
C GLY A 461 16.79 -4.37 -9.95
N PHE A 462 17.58 -3.37 -10.30
CA PHE A 462 17.78 -2.96 -11.70
C PHE A 462 18.29 -4.13 -12.57
N VAL A 463 19.33 -4.82 -12.10
CA VAL A 463 19.91 -5.98 -12.81
C VAL A 463 18.88 -7.11 -12.90
N PHE A 464 18.16 -7.38 -11.82
CA PHE A 464 17.09 -8.39 -11.80
C PHE A 464 15.99 -8.09 -12.82
N ILE A 465 15.47 -6.86 -12.85
CA ILE A 465 14.44 -6.42 -13.81
C ILE A 465 15.01 -6.50 -15.26
N PHE A 466 16.25 -6.06 -15.44
CA PHE A 466 16.88 -6.07 -16.77
C PHE A 466 17.01 -7.49 -17.32
N LEU A 467 17.38 -8.47 -16.48
CA LEU A 467 17.62 -9.86 -16.91
C LEU A 467 16.35 -10.71 -16.93
N LYS A 468 15.36 -10.46 -16.05
CA LYS A 468 14.25 -11.40 -15.81
C LYS A 468 12.88 -10.87 -16.20
N LEU A 469 12.69 -9.55 -16.30
CA LEU A 469 11.38 -9.00 -16.63
C LEU A 469 11.30 -8.64 -18.12
N PRO A 470 10.44 -9.30 -18.91
CA PRO A 470 10.15 -8.86 -20.26
C PRO A 470 9.28 -7.60 -20.26
N GLU A 471 9.23 -6.86 -21.36
CA GLU A 471 8.25 -5.79 -21.51
C GLU A 471 6.85 -6.39 -21.69
N THR A 472 5.91 -5.96 -20.87
CA THR A 472 4.54 -6.50 -20.88
C THR A 472 3.56 -5.64 -21.69
N LYS A 473 3.95 -4.41 -22.03
CA LYS A 473 3.13 -3.48 -22.80
C LYS A 473 2.75 -4.07 -24.15
N ASN A 474 1.44 -4.03 -24.49
CA ASN A 474 0.87 -4.49 -25.76
C ASN A 474 1.13 -5.98 -26.08
N LYS A 475 1.42 -6.80 -25.07
CA LYS A 475 1.56 -8.26 -25.25
C LYS A 475 0.39 -8.99 -24.63
N SER A 476 0.01 -10.13 -25.24
CA SER A 476 -0.94 -11.04 -24.60
C SER A 476 -0.28 -11.79 -23.43
N LEU A 477 -1.12 -12.28 -22.53
CA LEU A 477 -0.63 -13.02 -21.34
C LEU A 477 0.13 -14.28 -21.74
N GLU A 478 -0.31 -14.93 -22.81
CA GLU A 478 0.32 -16.15 -23.37
C GLU A 478 1.70 -15.84 -23.97
N GLN A 479 1.88 -14.65 -24.55
CA GLN A 479 3.18 -14.19 -25.04
C GLN A 479 4.14 -13.90 -23.88
N ILE A 480 3.65 -13.24 -22.82
CA ILE A 480 4.43 -12.95 -21.62
C ILE A 480 4.85 -14.26 -20.93
N GLU A 481 3.92 -15.21 -20.81
CA GLU A 481 4.20 -16.54 -20.23
C GLU A 481 5.33 -17.26 -20.97
N ARG A 482 5.30 -17.29 -22.30
CA ARG A 482 6.37 -17.90 -23.13
C ARG A 482 7.71 -17.24 -22.87
N GLU A 483 7.79 -15.91 -22.93
CA GLU A 483 9.04 -15.17 -22.72
C GLU A 483 9.63 -15.36 -21.30
N LEU A 484 8.81 -15.68 -20.30
CA LEU A 484 9.25 -15.94 -18.93
C LEU A 484 9.65 -17.41 -18.69
N THR A 485 9.19 -18.33 -19.53
CA THR A 485 9.44 -19.76 -19.38
C THR A 485 10.56 -20.30 -20.26
N ASP A 486 10.84 -19.62 -21.36
CA ASP A 486 12.00 -19.88 -22.23
C ASP A 486 13.27 -19.25 -21.61
#